data_5c86ab73b49508058c08d519e853711d
#
_entry.id   5c86ab73b49508058c08d519e853711d
#
_cell.length_a   1.000
_cell.length_b   1.000
_cell.length_c   1.000
_cell.angle_alpha   90.00
_cell.angle_beta   90.00
_cell.angle_gamma   90.00
#
_symmetry.space_group_name_H-M   'P 1'
#
loop_
_entity.id
_entity.type
_entity.pdbx_description
1 polymer ?
#
loop_
_entity_poly.entity_id
_entity_poly.type
_entity_poly.pdbx_seq_one_letter_code
_entity_poly.pdbx_strand_id
1 'polypeptide(L)'
;MLKGNYVNWGSSGQAHALRNALNAMYRLDNTEEHVKNYRPQILVLTGNLSERNHLLNFATSITKDSCLLISAEVIVSDNPDSLISTVTDEEAKCTAWLAKNKYRAFFHAVSSASLSDGVRQLLQISGLGKLKPNILLLGFKNNWKTSKLDDIAEYVTTIGLAFDADFGVCVFRCNSENVTDSENVDECKPLMDQANQEEQRQTNNTELKTSINDCQTFTIEMVEDEFKSENEPSNNAKPKKTICQNFSRKNKTFKKCNFYLKKDLFRQKVKHATIDVYWLFDDGGLTLLLPYLLQLPKSYLEGAKLRVFTIANNKELEHQETSMATLLSKFRVGYTEVTAIPNITKKPDQKSLDEFQESISPFLGTAALSESELLAERSRTWRHLRTREFMLANSSDASLIVITMPIPRRRVCSDLLYMIWLDLLTRGMPPVLLVRGNQRSVLTFYT
;
A
#
# COMPACT_ATOMS: atom_id res chain seq x y z
N MET A 1 39.85 -45.51 3.77
CA MET A 1 39.59 -44.31 2.94
C MET A 1 38.73 -43.36 3.73
N LEU A 2 39.30 -42.29 4.26
CA LEU A 2 38.58 -41.25 4.98
C LEU A 2 37.76 -40.45 3.95
N LYS A 3 36.42 -40.46 4.05
CA LYS A 3 35.56 -39.56 3.32
C LYS A 3 35.86 -38.14 3.82
N GLY A 4 36.61 -37.38 3.04
CA GLY A 4 36.82 -35.95 3.31
C GLY A 4 35.47 -35.23 3.28
N ASN A 5 35.06 -34.68 4.42
CA ASN A 5 33.95 -33.76 4.45
C ASN A 5 34.32 -32.58 3.55
N TYR A 6 33.65 -32.45 2.42
CA TYR A 6 33.73 -31.27 1.56
C TYR A 6 33.10 -30.13 2.32
N VAL A 7 33.93 -29.33 2.96
CA VAL A 7 33.51 -28.07 3.56
C VAL A 7 33.27 -27.08 2.41
N ASN A 8 32.03 -26.68 2.22
CA ASN A 8 31.70 -25.63 1.26
C ASN A 8 32.17 -24.27 1.80
N TRP A 9 33.32 -23.81 1.36
CA TRP A 9 33.93 -22.54 1.79
C TRP A 9 33.20 -21.30 1.21
N GLY A 10 32.10 -21.46 0.48
CA GLY A 10 31.43 -20.38 -0.21
C GLY A 10 32.21 -19.86 -1.43
N SER A 11 31.58 -19.04 -2.24
CA SER A 11 32.27 -18.37 -3.34
C SER A 11 32.90 -17.05 -2.90
N SER A 12 34.07 -16.71 -3.47
CA SER A 12 34.70 -15.40 -3.26
C SER A 12 33.77 -14.24 -3.62
N GLY A 13 32.87 -14.44 -4.58
CA GLY A 13 31.85 -13.48 -4.98
C GLY A 13 30.83 -13.18 -3.85
N GLN A 14 30.43 -14.18 -3.06
CA GLN A 14 29.54 -13.96 -1.91
C GLN A 14 30.20 -13.12 -0.81
N ALA A 15 31.49 -13.41 -0.50
CA ALA A 15 32.25 -12.62 0.47
C ALA A 15 32.45 -11.18 -0.01
N HIS A 16 32.65 -10.96 -1.31
CA HIS A 16 32.78 -9.63 -1.90
C HIS A 16 31.45 -8.86 -1.87
N ALA A 17 30.33 -9.52 -2.17
CA ALA A 17 28.99 -8.93 -2.10
C ALA A 17 28.65 -8.44 -0.68
N LEU A 18 28.93 -9.24 0.36
CA LEU A 18 28.75 -8.83 1.76
C LEU A 18 29.57 -7.60 2.12
N ARG A 19 30.88 -7.62 1.76
CA ARG A 19 31.76 -6.46 2.04
C ARG A 19 31.28 -5.20 1.34
N ASN A 20 30.83 -5.30 0.08
CA ASN A 20 30.31 -4.16 -0.66
C ASN A 20 29.03 -3.60 -0.03
N ALA A 21 28.12 -4.47 0.40
CA ALA A 21 26.89 -4.07 1.09
C ALA A 21 27.22 -3.31 2.39
N LEU A 22 28.09 -3.86 3.25
CA LEU A 22 28.49 -3.19 4.49
C LEU A 22 29.17 -1.83 4.23
N ASN A 23 30.09 -1.75 3.26
CA ASN A 23 30.74 -0.49 2.90
C ASN A 23 29.73 0.54 2.36
N ALA A 24 28.74 0.11 1.59
CA ALA A 24 27.68 0.99 1.12
C ALA A 24 26.82 1.52 2.28
N MET A 25 26.51 0.68 3.27
CA MET A 25 25.77 1.07 4.47
C MET A 25 26.55 2.11 5.29
N TYR A 26 27.83 1.88 5.56
CA TYR A 26 28.66 2.86 6.27
C TYR A 26 28.80 4.19 5.53
N ARG A 27 28.89 4.17 4.20
CA ARG A 27 28.85 5.41 3.40
C ARG A 27 27.51 6.14 3.54
N LEU A 28 26.40 5.40 3.54
CA LEU A 28 25.08 5.98 3.71
C LEU A 28 24.94 6.63 5.09
N ASP A 29 25.41 5.98 6.16
CA ASP A 29 25.37 6.53 7.51
C ASP A 29 26.18 7.83 7.66
N ASN A 30 27.27 7.96 6.93
CA ASN A 30 28.09 9.17 6.90
C ASN A 30 27.60 10.25 5.94
N THR A 31 26.54 9.99 5.15
CA THR A 31 25.96 10.98 4.24
C THR A 31 25.01 11.89 5.01
N GLU A 32 25.12 13.21 4.85
CA GLU A 32 24.19 14.16 5.45
C GLU A 32 22.77 13.99 4.88
N GLU A 33 21.77 14.06 5.76
CA GLU A 33 20.37 14.03 5.34
C GLU A 33 20.02 15.34 4.65
N HIS A 34 19.51 15.24 3.42
CA HIS A 34 19.06 16.38 2.66
C HIS A 34 17.73 16.05 1.96
N VAL A 35 16.84 17.01 1.85
CA VAL A 35 15.51 16.81 1.20
C VAL A 35 15.64 16.25 -0.23
N LYS A 36 16.71 16.64 -0.98
CA LYS A 36 17.00 16.08 -2.32
C LYS A 36 17.27 14.58 -2.32
N ASN A 37 17.72 14.03 -1.19
CA ASN A 37 18.03 12.62 -1.00
C ASN A 37 16.88 11.83 -0.41
N TYR A 38 15.76 12.51 -0.09
CA TYR A 38 14.59 11.84 0.44
C TYR A 38 14.07 10.79 -0.54
N ARG A 39 13.78 9.62 -0.01
CA ARG A 39 13.15 8.50 -0.73
C ARG A 39 12.08 7.88 0.17
N PRO A 40 10.91 7.54 -0.37
CA PRO A 40 9.88 6.83 0.38
C PRO A 40 10.36 5.41 0.68
N GLN A 41 10.78 5.18 1.90
CA GLN A 41 11.16 3.87 2.42
C GLN A 41 9.98 3.34 3.22
N ILE A 42 9.34 2.28 2.75
CA ILE A 42 8.01 1.89 3.19
C ILE A 42 8.06 0.61 4.02
N LEU A 43 7.47 0.68 5.22
CA LEU A 43 7.07 -0.48 6.01
C LEU A 43 5.58 -0.72 5.74
N VAL A 44 5.24 -1.89 5.19
CA VAL A 44 3.86 -2.26 4.86
C VAL A 44 3.39 -3.32 5.84
N LEU A 45 2.33 -3.05 6.57
CA LEU A 45 1.67 -4.06 7.39
C LEU A 45 0.69 -4.87 6.52
N THR A 46 1.21 -5.90 5.91
CA THR A 46 0.42 -6.78 5.04
C THR A 46 -0.35 -7.83 5.82
N GLY A 47 0.17 -8.29 6.98
CA GLY A 47 -0.23 -9.55 7.54
C GLY A 47 0.05 -10.67 6.53
N ASN A 48 -0.87 -11.59 6.34
CA ASN A 48 -0.71 -12.67 5.37
C ASN A 48 -0.53 -12.12 3.93
N LEU A 49 0.65 -12.34 3.36
CA LEU A 49 1.02 -11.85 2.02
C LEU A 49 0.12 -12.40 0.91
N SER A 50 -0.38 -13.62 1.04
CA SER A 50 -1.21 -14.25 0.00
C SER A 50 -2.58 -13.60 -0.13
N GLU A 51 -3.12 -13.08 0.95
CA GLU A 51 -4.44 -12.43 1.00
C GLU A 51 -4.38 -10.95 0.62
N ARG A 52 -3.29 -10.26 1.01
CA ARG A 52 -3.15 -8.80 0.86
C ARG A 52 -2.04 -8.39 -0.10
N ASN A 53 -1.78 -9.20 -1.13
CA ASN A 53 -0.78 -8.92 -2.14
C ASN A 53 -1.02 -7.58 -2.89
N HIS A 54 -2.28 -7.12 -2.99
CA HIS A 54 -2.64 -5.84 -3.60
C HIS A 54 -1.99 -4.64 -2.89
N LEU A 55 -1.85 -4.71 -1.55
CA LEU A 55 -1.19 -3.67 -0.76
C LEU A 55 0.31 -3.62 -1.06
N LEU A 56 0.95 -4.79 -1.19
CA LEU A 56 2.35 -4.90 -1.58
C LEU A 56 2.57 -4.41 -3.02
N ASN A 57 1.68 -4.77 -3.97
CA ASN A 57 1.73 -4.27 -5.34
C ASN A 57 1.65 -2.74 -5.39
N PHE A 58 0.74 -2.16 -4.61
CA PHE A 58 0.61 -0.71 -4.51
C PHE A 58 1.90 -0.07 -3.96
N ALA A 59 2.47 -0.61 -2.88
CA ALA A 59 3.73 -0.13 -2.32
C ALA A 59 4.90 -0.24 -3.32
N THR A 60 5.00 -1.34 -4.07
CA THR A 60 6.00 -1.54 -5.12
C THR A 60 5.89 -0.48 -6.22
N SER A 61 4.68 -0.05 -6.57
CA SER A 61 4.46 1.04 -7.54
C SER A 61 5.01 2.39 -7.08
N ILE A 62 5.11 2.62 -5.77
CA ILE A 62 5.69 3.82 -5.19
C ILE A 62 7.22 3.69 -5.11
N THR A 63 7.73 2.57 -4.58
CA THR A 63 9.16 2.34 -4.35
C THR A 63 9.95 2.03 -5.62
N LYS A 64 9.30 1.46 -6.64
CA LYS A 64 9.85 1.17 -7.98
C LYS A 64 11.16 0.39 -7.95
N ASP A 65 11.31 -0.53 -7.01
CA ASP A 65 12.52 -1.33 -6.80
C ASP A 65 13.79 -0.51 -6.48
N SER A 66 13.65 0.80 -6.24
CA SER A 66 14.75 1.72 -5.98
C SER A 66 14.81 2.25 -4.55
N CYS A 67 13.79 1.94 -3.75
CA CYS A 67 13.68 2.33 -2.35
C CYS A 67 13.46 1.11 -1.47
N LEU A 68 13.75 1.24 -0.18
CA LEU A 68 13.52 0.16 0.78
C LEU A 68 12.02 -0.14 0.89
N LEU A 69 11.67 -1.40 0.73
CA LEU A 69 10.33 -1.91 0.95
C LEU A 69 10.40 -3.10 1.91
N ILE A 70 9.77 -2.97 3.06
CA ILE A 70 9.65 -4.03 4.05
C ILE A 70 8.18 -4.37 4.19
N SER A 71 7.83 -5.62 3.95
CA SER A 71 6.52 -6.18 4.27
C SER A 71 6.60 -6.80 5.66
N ALA A 72 5.60 -6.58 6.50
CA ALA A 72 5.63 -7.07 7.86
C ALA A 72 4.31 -7.69 8.31
N GLU A 73 4.43 -8.65 9.21
CA GLU A 73 3.33 -9.33 9.87
C GLU A 73 3.54 -9.34 11.38
N VAL A 74 2.47 -9.10 12.14
CA VAL A 74 2.43 -9.26 13.58
C VAL A 74 1.59 -10.48 13.90
N ILE A 75 2.22 -11.50 14.50
CA ILE A 75 1.58 -12.71 14.97
C ILE A 75 1.16 -12.49 16.41
N VAL A 76 -0.15 -12.27 16.62
CA VAL A 76 -0.69 -12.01 17.96
C VAL A 76 -0.93 -13.32 18.68
N SER A 77 -0.40 -13.46 19.90
CA SER A 77 -0.57 -14.64 20.76
C SER A 77 -0.44 -14.27 22.22
N ASP A 78 -1.16 -15.00 23.07
CA ASP A 78 -1.06 -14.87 24.53
C ASP A 78 0.32 -15.30 25.07
N ASN A 79 1.06 -16.15 24.33
CA ASN A 79 2.40 -16.64 24.66
C ASN A 79 3.39 -16.36 23.52
N PRO A 80 3.79 -15.10 23.28
CA PRO A 80 4.64 -14.73 22.16
C PRO A 80 6.01 -15.41 22.18
N ASP A 81 6.58 -15.67 23.36
CA ASP A 81 7.91 -16.28 23.51
C ASP A 81 7.98 -17.73 22.99
N SER A 82 6.85 -18.45 22.97
CA SER A 82 6.77 -19.81 22.43
C SER A 82 6.79 -19.87 20.92
N LEU A 83 6.62 -18.74 20.23
CA LEU A 83 6.45 -18.66 18.78
C LEU A 83 7.72 -18.27 18.01
N ILE A 84 8.90 -18.24 18.65
CA ILE A 84 10.14 -17.80 17.98
C ILE A 84 10.44 -18.67 16.75
N SER A 85 10.29 -19.99 16.86
CA SER A 85 10.47 -20.91 15.72
C SER A 85 9.44 -20.66 14.62
N THR A 86 8.18 -20.46 14.99
CA THR A 86 7.08 -20.17 14.04
C THR A 86 7.32 -18.85 13.29
N VAL A 87 7.79 -17.81 13.98
CA VAL A 87 8.17 -16.51 13.36
C VAL A 87 9.28 -16.72 12.34
N THR A 88 10.33 -17.47 12.70
CA THR A 88 11.46 -17.76 11.79
C THR A 88 11.02 -18.54 10.56
N ASP A 89 10.16 -19.56 10.74
CA ASP A 89 9.61 -20.35 9.64
C ASP A 89 8.73 -19.50 8.72
N GLU A 90 7.92 -18.61 9.28
CA GLU A 90 7.06 -17.71 8.50
C GLU A 90 7.89 -16.70 7.73
N GLU A 91 8.93 -16.11 8.33
CA GLU A 91 9.87 -15.24 7.61
C GLU A 91 10.53 -15.96 6.42
N ALA A 92 10.97 -17.21 6.62
CA ALA A 92 11.57 -18.01 5.56
C ALA A 92 10.58 -18.29 4.41
N LYS A 93 9.34 -18.70 4.74
CA LYS A 93 8.27 -18.95 3.76
C LYS A 93 7.91 -17.70 2.97
N CYS A 94 7.69 -16.58 3.67
CA CYS A 94 7.32 -15.31 3.04
C CYS A 94 8.46 -14.74 2.20
N THR A 95 9.71 -14.85 2.64
CA THR A 95 10.88 -14.46 1.84
C THR A 95 11.00 -15.30 0.56
N ALA A 96 10.80 -16.61 0.65
CA ALA A 96 10.77 -17.47 -0.53
C ALA A 96 9.61 -17.12 -1.48
N TRP A 97 8.43 -16.77 -0.93
CA TRP A 97 7.28 -16.33 -1.72
C TRP A 97 7.56 -14.99 -2.44
N LEU A 98 8.19 -14.01 -1.77
CA LEU A 98 8.61 -12.75 -2.38
C LEU A 98 9.58 -12.98 -3.55
N ALA A 99 10.59 -13.83 -3.35
CA ALA A 99 11.55 -14.19 -4.39
C ALA A 99 10.87 -14.87 -5.58
N LYS A 100 10.01 -15.88 -5.34
CA LYS A 100 9.24 -16.58 -6.38
C LYS A 100 8.37 -15.64 -7.21
N ASN A 101 7.75 -14.64 -6.58
CA ASN A 101 6.89 -13.65 -7.24
C ASN A 101 7.66 -12.42 -7.74
N LYS A 102 8.99 -12.41 -7.67
CA LYS A 102 9.90 -11.36 -8.15
C LYS A 102 9.65 -9.99 -7.52
N TYR A 103 9.30 -9.97 -6.23
CA TYR A 103 9.26 -8.71 -5.47
C TYR A 103 10.64 -8.38 -4.91
N ARG A 104 11.04 -7.13 -5.03
CA ARG A 104 12.23 -6.58 -4.37
C ARG A 104 11.85 -5.97 -3.03
N ALA A 105 11.51 -6.81 -2.08
CA ALA A 105 11.08 -6.43 -0.74
C ALA A 105 11.70 -7.39 0.28
N PHE A 106 11.85 -6.91 1.50
CA PHE A 106 12.19 -7.73 2.66
C PHE A 106 10.92 -8.09 3.42
N PHE A 107 10.98 -9.15 4.21
CA PHE A 107 9.87 -9.54 5.06
C PHE A 107 10.35 -9.63 6.51
N HIS A 108 9.54 -9.12 7.43
CA HIS A 108 9.73 -9.26 8.87
C HIS A 108 8.46 -9.77 9.52
N ALA A 109 8.59 -10.77 10.38
CA ALA A 109 7.53 -11.20 11.28
C ALA A 109 7.93 -10.94 12.73
N VAL A 110 6.98 -10.57 13.56
CA VAL A 110 7.18 -10.43 15.00
C VAL A 110 6.03 -11.10 15.74
N SER A 111 6.31 -11.76 16.87
CA SER A 111 5.29 -12.24 17.78
C SER A 111 5.08 -11.24 18.90
N SER A 112 3.82 -10.98 19.27
CA SER A 112 3.48 -10.04 20.33
C SER A 112 2.13 -10.38 20.95
N ALA A 113 1.88 -9.86 22.17
CA ALA A 113 0.60 -10.02 22.84
C ALA A 113 -0.51 -9.17 22.21
N SER A 114 -0.16 -8.05 21.54
CA SER A 114 -1.10 -7.18 20.85
C SER A 114 -0.55 -6.70 19.48
N LEU A 115 -1.44 -6.30 18.59
CA LEU A 115 -1.04 -5.71 17.30
C LEU A 115 -0.21 -4.44 17.52
N SER A 116 -0.64 -3.57 18.44
CA SER A 116 0.02 -2.29 18.72
C SER A 116 1.44 -2.48 19.28
N ASP A 117 1.67 -3.47 20.14
CA ASP A 117 2.99 -3.76 20.66
C ASP A 117 3.92 -4.35 19.58
N GLY A 118 3.41 -5.26 18.75
CA GLY A 118 4.18 -5.80 17.64
C GLY A 118 4.56 -4.71 16.62
N VAL A 119 3.64 -3.81 16.31
CA VAL A 119 3.97 -2.66 15.43
C VAL A 119 4.99 -1.73 16.08
N ARG A 120 4.90 -1.48 17.39
CA ARG A 120 5.91 -0.69 18.12
C ARG A 120 7.31 -1.30 17.97
N GLN A 121 7.43 -2.63 18.09
CA GLN A 121 8.70 -3.33 17.85
C GLN A 121 9.18 -3.13 16.41
N LEU A 122 8.31 -3.35 15.42
CA LEU A 122 8.65 -3.17 14.00
C LEU A 122 9.14 -1.75 13.70
N LEU A 123 8.46 -0.71 14.22
CA LEU A 123 8.85 0.69 14.00
C LEU A 123 10.24 1.02 14.58
N GLN A 124 10.64 0.33 15.64
CA GLN A 124 11.94 0.55 16.31
C GLN A 124 13.08 -0.20 15.66
N ILE A 125 12.84 -1.45 15.19
CA ILE A 125 13.91 -2.36 14.77
C ILE A 125 14.05 -2.51 13.26
N SER A 126 13.06 -2.08 12.46
CA SER A 126 13.12 -2.26 11.00
C SER A 126 14.19 -1.38 10.36
N GLY A 127 15.11 -2.02 9.61
CA GLY A 127 16.16 -1.34 8.86
C GLY A 127 17.54 -1.37 9.55
N LEU A 128 18.52 -0.76 8.89
CA LEU A 128 19.92 -0.65 9.36
C LEU A 128 20.40 0.78 9.18
N GLY A 129 20.79 1.46 10.26
CA GLY A 129 21.28 2.83 10.25
C GLY A 129 20.30 3.79 9.55
N LYS A 130 20.76 4.53 8.56
CA LYS A 130 19.93 5.43 7.73
C LYS A 130 19.05 4.70 6.70
N LEU A 131 19.34 3.44 6.40
CA LEU A 131 18.47 2.60 5.54
C LEU A 131 17.35 2.01 6.41
N LYS A 132 16.38 2.82 6.76
CA LYS A 132 15.21 2.44 7.59
C LYS A 132 13.93 3.02 6.99
N PRO A 133 12.77 2.38 7.21
CA PRO A 133 11.49 2.92 6.79
C PRO A 133 11.22 4.30 7.38
N ASN A 134 10.57 5.14 6.59
CA ASN A 134 10.10 6.48 6.98
C ASN A 134 8.59 6.67 6.74
N ILE A 135 7.94 5.67 6.16
CA ILE A 135 6.50 5.64 5.92
C ILE A 135 5.95 4.30 6.40
N LEU A 136 4.87 4.35 7.17
CA LEU A 136 4.05 3.20 7.50
C LEU A 136 2.85 3.14 6.56
N LEU A 137 2.68 2.04 5.83
CA LEU A 137 1.52 1.80 4.98
C LEU A 137 0.64 0.71 5.58
N LEU A 138 -0.62 1.05 5.80
CA LEU A 138 -1.66 0.20 6.37
C LEU A 138 -2.77 -0.03 5.34
N GLY A 139 -3.38 -1.21 5.35
CA GLY A 139 -4.69 -1.42 4.74
C GLY A 139 -5.80 -0.88 5.64
N PHE A 140 -6.87 -0.35 5.04
CA PHE A 140 -8.04 0.07 5.79
C PHE A 140 -8.74 -1.14 6.46
N LYS A 141 -9.17 -1.00 7.73
CA LYS A 141 -9.88 -2.05 8.47
C LYS A 141 -11.36 -2.10 8.01
N ASN A 142 -11.65 -2.85 6.95
CA ASN A 142 -13.01 -2.89 6.36
C ASN A 142 -14.06 -3.49 7.31
N ASN A 143 -13.66 -4.44 8.15
CA ASN A 143 -14.55 -5.13 9.10
C ASN A 143 -14.72 -4.38 10.43
N TRP A 144 -14.38 -3.09 10.51
CA TRP A 144 -14.42 -2.33 11.76
C TRP A 144 -15.81 -2.30 12.42
N LYS A 145 -16.91 -2.33 11.64
CA LYS A 145 -18.28 -2.29 12.17
C LYS A 145 -18.67 -3.55 12.96
N THR A 146 -18.06 -4.68 12.61
CA THR A 146 -18.30 -5.99 13.24
C THR A 146 -17.20 -6.40 14.21
N SER A 147 -16.09 -5.65 14.26
CA SER A 147 -14.96 -5.88 15.16
C SER A 147 -15.28 -5.41 16.56
N LYS A 148 -14.55 -5.95 17.55
CA LYS A 148 -14.58 -5.45 18.92
C LYS A 148 -14.02 -4.03 19.01
N LEU A 149 -14.45 -3.26 19.99
CA LEU A 149 -13.96 -1.89 20.23
C LEU A 149 -12.44 -1.86 20.48
N ASP A 150 -11.92 -2.87 21.18
CA ASP A 150 -10.48 -3.00 21.43
C ASP A 150 -9.68 -3.15 20.15
N ASP A 151 -10.18 -3.89 19.16
CA ASP A 151 -9.52 -4.04 17.84
C ASP A 151 -9.51 -2.72 17.05
N ILE A 152 -10.53 -1.86 17.25
CA ILE A 152 -10.58 -0.52 16.65
C ILE A 152 -9.55 0.37 17.34
N ALA A 153 -9.52 0.34 18.67
CA ALA A 153 -8.55 1.09 19.47
C ALA A 153 -7.11 0.70 19.15
N GLU A 154 -6.80 -0.58 18.98
CA GLU A 154 -5.48 -1.05 18.55
C GLU A 154 -5.10 -0.54 17.16
N TYR A 155 -6.04 -0.56 16.21
CA TYR A 155 -5.79 -0.05 14.86
C TYR A 155 -5.48 1.46 14.87
N VAL A 156 -6.25 2.24 15.61
CA VAL A 156 -6.02 3.69 15.75
C VAL A 156 -4.75 3.98 16.53
N THR A 157 -4.47 3.20 17.58
CA THR A 157 -3.21 3.28 18.34
C THR A 157 -2.02 3.01 17.44
N THR A 158 -2.10 2.03 16.53
CA THR A 158 -1.05 1.74 15.54
C THR A 158 -0.73 2.97 14.67
N ILE A 159 -1.75 3.71 14.21
CA ILE A 159 -1.57 4.97 13.49
C ILE A 159 -0.87 6.01 14.36
N GLY A 160 -1.29 6.14 15.62
CA GLY A 160 -0.68 7.07 16.58
C GLY A 160 0.78 6.75 16.87
N LEU A 161 1.13 5.47 17.07
CA LEU A 161 2.51 5.02 17.30
C LEU A 161 3.45 5.37 16.14
N ALA A 162 2.97 5.29 14.89
CA ALA A 162 3.77 5.66 13.74
C ALA A 162 4.10 7.16 13.74
N PHE A 163 3.17 8.03 14.13
CA PHE A 163 3.45 9.46 14.30
C PHE A 163 4.42 9.72 15.46
N ASP A 164 4.25 9.02 16.60
CA ASP A 164 5.15 9.13 17.74
C ASP A 164 6.59 8.67 17.37
N ALA A 165 6.71 7.74 16.42
CA ALA A 165 7.99 7.26 15.88
C ALA A 165 8.52 8.11 14.70
N ASP A 166 7.90 9.26 14.39
CA ASP A 166 8.30 10.19 13.33
C ASP A 166 8.18 9.59 11.91
N PHE A 167 7.23 8.67 11.71
CA PHE A 167 6.89 8.13 10.39
C PHE A 167 5.80 8.96 9.71
N GLY A 168 5.85 9.07 8.38
CA GLY A 168 4.68 9.37 7.58
C GLY A 168 3.72 8.18 7.62
N VAL A 169 2.41 8.43 7.60
CA VAL A 169 1.41 7.36 7.65
C VAL A 169 0.55 7.39 6.40
N CYS A 170 0.33 6.21 5.83
CA CYS A 170 -0.54 5.98 4.70
C CYS A 170 -1.55 4.88 5.04
N VAL A 171 -2.84 5.16 4.83
CA VAL A 171 -3.90 4.16 4.94
C VAL A 171 -4.54 3.99 3.56
N PHE A 172 -4.43 2.80 3.01
CA PHE A 172 -4.93 2.50 1.68
C PHE A 172 -6.24 1.72 1.76
N ARG A 173 -7.27 2.24 1.11
CA ARG A 173 -8.56 1.56 0.91
C ARG A 173 -8.82 1.34 -0.56
N CYS A 174 -8.97 0.09 -0.93
CA CYS A 174 -9.51 -0.31 -2.21
C CYS A 174 -10.88 -0.93 -1.97
N ASN A 175 -11.92 -0.41 -2.59
CA ASN A 175 -13.26 -0.99 -2.46
C ASN A 175 -13.29 -2.32 -3.20
N SER A 176 -13.35 -3.39 -2.42
CA SER A 176 -13.50 -4.75 -2.93
C SER A 176 -14.95 -5.12 -3.27
N GLU A 177 -15.89 -4.16 -3.26
CA GLU A 177 -17.29 -4.43 -3.61
C GLU A 177 -17.50 -4.87 -5.07
N ASN A 178 -16.50 -4.69 -5.93
CA ASN A 178 -16.42 -5.37 -7.23
C ASN A 178 -15.74 -6.74 -7.18
N VAL A 179 -15.42 -7.21 -5.98
CA VAL A 179 -14.82 -8.51 -5.70
C VAL A 179 -15.79 -9.23 -4.78
N THR A 180 -16.87 -9.76 -5.35
CA THR A 180 -17.81 -10.65 -4.66
C THR A 180 -17.05 -11.70 -3.88
N ASP A 181 -17.28 -11.73 -2.56
CA ASP A 181 -17.06 -12.90 -1.71
C ASP A 181 -17.87 -14.06 -2.28
N SER A 182 -17.29 -14.76 -3.23
CA SER A 182 -17.72 -16.11 -3.52
C SER A 182 -16.98 -16.98 -2.50
N GLU A 183 -17.73 -17.37 -1.49
CA GLU A 183 -17.49 -18.56 -0.69
C GLU A 183 -16.97 -19.69 -1.60
N ASN A 184 -15.70 -19.91 -1.58
CA ASN A 184 -14.96 -21.13 -1.89
C ASN A 184 -13.61 -21.00 -1.23
N VAL A 185 -13.63 -21.06 0.10
CA VAL A 185 -12.52 -21.34 0.99
C VAL A 185 -12.37 -22.87 1.02
N ASP A 186 -11.93 -23.47 -0.08
CA ASP A 186 -11.66 -24.91 -0.10
C ASP A 186 -10.34 -25.31 -0.75
N GLU A 187 -9.38 -24.37 -0.92
CA GLU A 187 -8.05 -24.75 -1.40
C GLU A 187 -6.86 -24.05 -0.72
N CYS A 188 -7.02 -23.52 0.47
CA CYS A 188 -5.89 -23.15 1.32
C CYS A 188 -6.10 -23.67 2.73
N LYS A 189 -6.20 -24.99 2.88
CA LYS A 189 -5.94 -25.62 4.18
C LYS A 189 -4.48 -25.43 4.51
N PRO A 190 -4.16 -25.11 5.78
CA PRO A 190 -2.78 -25.02 6.22
C PRO A 190 -2.07 -26.32 5.89
N LEU A 191 -0.88 -26.23 5.31
CA LEU A 191 -0.02 -27.38 4.98
C LEU A 191 0.37 -28.24 6.20
N MET A 192 -0.12 -27.94 7.39
CA MET A 192 0.09 -28.75 8.59
C MET A 192 -0.65 -30.09 8.57
N ASP A 193 -1.77 -30.22 7.84
CA ASP A 193 -2.50 -31.50 7.80
C ASP A 193 -1.99 -32.49 6.76
N GLN A 194 -1.13 -32.04 5.84
CA GLN A 194 -0.56 -32.94 4.83
C GLN A 194 0.74 -33.63 5.27
N ALA A 195 1.52 -32.99 6.16
CA ALA A 195 2.75 -33.62 6.70
C ALA A 195 2.45 -34.79 7.63
N ASN A 196 1.34 -34.74 8.39
CA ASN A 196 0.96 -35.83 9.31
C ASN A 196 0.27 -37.03 8.62
N GLN A 197 -0.13 -36.90 7.35
CA GLN A 197 -0.70 -38.00 6.59
C GLN A 197 0.33 -38.74 5.71
N GLU A 198 1.46 -38.12 5.42
CA GLU A 198 2.57 -38.79 4.71
C GLU A 198 3.48 -39.61 5.63
N GLU A 199 3.66 -39.21 6.90
CA GLU A 199 4.41 -40.02 7.88
C GLU A 199 3.69 -41.30 8.29
N GLN A 200 2.37 -41.36 8.20
CA GLN A 200 1.62 -42.62 8.48
C GLN A 200 1.52 -43.58 7.29
N ARG A 201 1.95 -43.19 6.07
CA ARG A 201 1.98 -44.05 4.89
C ARG A 201 3.36 -44.59 4.54
N GLN A 202 4.43 -44.14 5.21
CA GLN A 202 5.80 -44.60 4.94
C GLN A 202 6.32 -45.71 5.88
N THR A 203 5.50 -46.20 6.82
CA THR A 203 5.89 -47.35 7.68
C THR A 203 5.52 -48.75 7.16
N ASN A 204 4.92 -48.84 5.96
CA ASN A 204 4.64 -50.16 5.36
C ASN A 204 5.07 -50.17 3.90
N ASN A 205 6.36 -50.26 3.67
CA ASN A 205 6.97 -51.02 2.55
C ASN A 205 8.48 -50.79 2.55
N THR A 206 9.13 -51.71 3.24
CA THR A 206 10.56 -51.93 3.12
C THR A 206 10.85 -52.75 1.87
N GLU A 207 11.95 -52.38 1.27
CA GLU A 207 12.80 -53.18 0.36
C GLU A 207 12.81 -52.81 -1.13
N LEU A 208 14.04 -52.45 -1.48
CA LEU A 208 14.79 -52.68 -2.72
C LEU A 208 14.86 -51.58 -3.80
N LYS A 209 16.13 -51.15 -3.88
CA LYS A 209 16.98 -50.86 -5.04
C LYS A 209 17.32 -49.43 -5.39
N THR A 210 18.57 -49.14 -5.03
CA THR A 210 19.57 -48.26 -5.66
C THR A 210 19.45 -48.05 -7.16
N SER A 211 19.48 -46.79 -7.59
CA SER A 211 20.38 -46.35 -8.66
C SER A 211 20.55 -44.81 -8.71
N ILE A 212 21.79 -44.45 -8.84
CA ILE A 212 22.42 -43.14 -8.99
C ILE A 212 22.18 -42.65 -10.42
N ASN A 213 21.95 -41.33 -10.58
CA ASN A 213 22.43 -40.41 -11.64
C ASN A 213 21.44 -39.26 -11.78
N ASP A 214 21.81 -38.06 -11.89
CA ASP A 214 22.70 -37.15 -12.48
C ASP A 214 22.27 -35.72 -12.16
N CYS A 215 23.19 -35.01 -11.59
CA CYS A 215 23.11 -33.56 -11.36
C CYS A 215 23.48 -32.86 -12.68
N GLN A 216 22.56 -32.19 -13.35
CA GLN A 216 22.89 -31.32 -14.47
C GLN A 216 22.95 -29.87 -14.02
N THR A 217 24.17 -29.34 -14.03
CA THR A 217 24.54 -27.93 -13.95
C THR A 217 24.07 -27.17 -15.19
N PHE A 218 23.28 -26.13 -15.00
CA PHE A 218 23.01 -25.14 -16.05
C PHE A 218 23.99 -23.96 -15.94
N THR A 219 24.85 -23.87 -16.92
CA THR A 219 25.68 -22.70 -17.22
C THR A 219 24.84 -21.68 -17.99
N ILE A 220 24.87 -20.43 -17.54
CA ILE A 220 24.29 -19.30 -18.28
C ILE A 220 25.41 -18.69 -19.14
N GLU A 221 25.29 -18.86 -20.44
CA GLU A 221 26.07 -18.11 -21.43
C GLU A 221 25.43 -16.75 -21.69
N MET A 222 26.25 -15.72 -21.58
CA MET A 222 25.93 -14.36 -22.01
C MET A 222 26.09 -14.29 -23.53
N VAL A 223 25.04 -13.92 -24.22
CA VAL A 223 25.12 -13.58 -25.64
C VAL A 223 24.93 -12.07 -25.76
N GLU A 224 26.00 -11.43 -26.25
CA GLU A 224 25.98 -10.08 -26.79
C GLU A 224 25.47 -10.18 -28.24
N ASP A 225 24.46 -9.40 -28.61
CA ASP A 225 24.10 -9.22 -29.99
C ASP A 225 24.07 -7.76 -30.39
N GLU A 226 24.83 -7.53 -31.45
CA GLU A 226 25.09 -6.27 -32.13
C GLU A 226 23.91 -5.76 -32.95
N PHE A 227 23.85 -4.43 -33.04
CA PHE A 227 23.08 -3.63 -34.00
C PHE A 227 23.34 -4.01 -35.45
N LYS A 228 22.29 -4.13 -36.26
CA LYS A 228 22.26 -3.70 -37.65
C LYS A 228 20.87 -3.25 -38.12
N SER A 229 20.88 -2.06 -38.68
CA SER A 229 19.80 -1.39 -39.40
C SER A 229 19.59 -2.00 -40.81
N GLU A 230 18.39 -1.94 -41.39
CA GLU A 230 18.10 -1.39 -42.70
C GLU A 230 16.69 -1.75 -43.24
N ASN A 231 15.98 -0.66 -43.62
CA ASN A 231 15.15 -0.45 -44.83
C ASN A 231 13.78 -1.11 -45.03
N GLU A 232 12.82 -0.18 -45.11
CA GLU A 232 11.53 -0.24 -45.84
C GLU A 232 11.69 -0.44 -47.39
N PRO A 233 10.62 -0.48 -48.26
CA PRO A 233 9.17 -0.38 -48.09
C PRO A 233 8.31 -1.29 -49.04
N SER A 234 7.01 -1.30 -48.94
CA SER A 234 6.00 -0.98 -49.98
C SER A 234 4.66 -1.76 -49.92
N ASN A 235 3.57 -0.98 -49.90
CA ASN A 235 2.30 -1.03 -50.66
C ASN A 235 1.47 -2.32 -50.76
N ASN A 236 0.20 -2.31 -50.31
CA ASN A 236 -0.99 -2.08 -51.17
C ASN A 236 -2.33 -2.38 -50.46
N ALA A 237 -3.18 -1.33 -50.55
CA ALA A 237 -4.59 -1.31 -50.93
C ALA A 237 -5.67 -2.21 -50.27
N LYS A 238 -6.66 -1.50 -49.79
CA LYS A 238 -8.05 -1.73 -49.38
C LYS A 238 -8.89 -2.71 -50.22
N PRO A 239 -10.07 -3.24 -49.69
CA PRO A 239 -11.26 -2.40 -49.71
C PRO A 239 -12.24 -2.56 -48.51
N LYS A 240 -13.11 -1.59 -48.45
CA LYS A 240 -14.28 -1.36 -47.60
C LYS A 240 -15.38 -2.42 -47.75
N LYS A 241 -16.14 -2.66 -46.66
CA LYS A 241 -17.62 -2.87 -46.60
C LYS A 241 -17.97 -3.22 -45.14
N THR A 242 -18.81 -2.62 -44.49
CA THR A 242 -20.24 -2.28 -44.48
C THR A 242 -20.82 -2.60 -43.10
N ILE A 243 -21.51 -1.65 -42.55
CA ILE A 243 -22.26 -1.59 -41.30
C ILE A 243 -23.36 -2.65 -41.31
N CYS A 244 -23.57 -3.37 -40.18
CA CYS A 244 -24.89 -3.56 -39.57
C CYS A 244 -24.83 -4.41 -38.29
N GLN A 245 -25.41 -3.84 -37.22
CA GLN A 245 -26.14 -4.48 -36.14
C GLN A 245 -25.55 -5.68 -35.41
N ASN A 246 -25.19 -5.47 -34.13
CA ASN A 246 -25.70 -6.32 -33.06
C ASN A 246 -25.42 -5.69 -31.68
N PHE A 247 -26.37 -4.95 -31.21
CA PHE A 247 -26.66 -4.74 -29.79
C PHE A 247 -27.09 -6.10 -29.23
N SER A 248 -26.28 -6.71 -28.40
CA SER A 248 -26.65 -7.73 -27.39
C SER A 248 -25.57 -8.76 -27.07
N ARG A 249 -24.32 -8.36 -26.99
CA ARG A 249 -23.23 -9.27 -26.52
C ARG A 249 -22.26 -8.68 -25.49
N LYS A 250 -22.59 -7.53 -24.92
CA LYS A 250 -21.66 -6.84 -23.97
C LYS A 250 -21.68 -7.35 -22.53
N ASN A 251 -22.66 -8.15 -22.11
CA ASN A 251 -22.80 -8.54 -20.70
C ASN A 251 -22.16 -9.88 -20.29
N LYS A 252 -21.64 -10.67 -21.25
CA LYS A 252 -20.98 -11.96 -20.91
C LYS A 252 -19.46 -11.90 -20.87
N THR A 253 -18.84 -10.89 -21.47
CA THR A 253 -17.38 -10.75 -21.49
C THR A 253 -16.83 -10.07 -20.24
N PHE A 254 -17.64 -9.26 -19.55
CA PHE A 254 -17.24 -8.58 -18.33
C PHE A 254 -17.05 -9.51 -17.11
N LYS A 255 -17.82 -10.61 -17.02
CA LYS A 255 -17.70 -11.56 -15.90
C LYS A 255 -16.45 -12.46 -15.95
N LYS A 256 -15.86 -12.66 -17.12
CA LYS A 256 -14.65 -13.50 -17.26
C LYS A 256 -13.34 -12.72 -17.04
N CYS A 257 -13.34 -11.39 -17.19
CA CYS A 257 -12.19 -10.53 -16.87
C CYS A 257 -11.96 -10.31 -15.38
N ASN A 258 -13.01 -10.41 -14.55
CA ASN A 258 -12.90 -10.10 -13.11
C ASN A 258 -12.18 -11.17 -12.28
N PHE A 259 -12.10 -12.42 -12.75
CA PHE A 259 -11.45 -13.50 -12.00
C PHE A 259 -9.91 -13.49 -12.09
N TYR A 260 -9.34 -12.95 -13.17
CA TYR A 260 -7.89 -12.76 -13.30
C TYR A 260 -7.36 -11.47 -12.66
N LEU A 261 -8.23 -10.54 -12.30
CA LEU A 261 -7.90 -9.21 -11.78
C LEU A 261 -7.43 -9.20 -10.31
N LYS A 262 -7.68 -10.24 -9.51
CA LYS A 262 -7.34 -10.23 -8.07
C LYS A 262 -5.84 -10.30 -7.80
N LYS A 263 -5.08 -11.04 -8.59
CA LYS A 263 -3.63 -11.23 -8.39
C LYS A 263 -2.76 -10.10 -8.93
N ASP A 264 -3.22 -9.39 -9.96
CA ASP A 264 -2.45 -8.37 -10.68
C ASP A 264 -2.95 -6.94 -10.48
N LEU A 265 -3.83 -6.74 -9.48
CA LEU A 265 -4.29 -5.41 -9.13
C LEU A 265 -3.08 -4.53 -8.78
N PHE A 266 -2.99 -3.32 -9.38
CA PHE A 266 -1.89 -2.36 -9.25
C PHE A 266 -0.54 -2.78 -9.88
N ARG A 267 -0.49 -3.87 -10.65
CA ARG A 267 0.67 -4.25 -11.47
C ARG A 267 0.55 -3.81 -12.92
N GLN A 268 -0.67 -3.84 -13.45
CA GLN A 268 -0.92 -3.48 -14.85
C GLN A 268 -1.18 -1.98 -14.97
N LYS A 269 -0.58 -1.36 -16.01
CA LYS A 269 -0.76 0.06 -16.30
C LYS A 269 -2.20 0.37 -16.68
N VAL A 270 -2.81 1.32 -15.97
CA VAL A 270 -4.14 1.86 -16.28
C VAL A 270 -4.02 2.93 -17.34
N LYS A 271 -4.75 2.78 -18.44
CA LYS A 271 -4.78 3.78 -19.53
C LYS A 271 -5.69 4.95 -19.13
N HIS A 272 -5.28 6.17 -19.49
CA HIS A 272 -6.04 7.41 -19.22
C HIS A 272 -6.38 7.60 -17.74
N ALA A 273 -5.49 7.15 -16.85
CA ALA A 273 -5.66 7.27 -15.41
C ALA A 273 -5.69 8.74 -14.96
N THR A 274 -6.46 8.99 -13.91
CA THR A 274 -6.52 10.28 -13.22
C THR A 274 -6.24 10.07 -11.73
N ILE A 275 -5.38 10.91 -11.16
CA ILE A 275 -5.09 10.95 -9.74
C ILE A 275 -5.62 12.27 -9.18
N ASP A 276 -6.52 12.21 -8.22
CA ASP A 276 -7.09 13.37 -7.57
C ASP A 276 -6.48 13.55 -6.19
N VAL A 277 -5.86 14.69 -5.95
CA VAL A 277 -5.14 14.97 -4.71
C VAL A 277 -5.87 16.05 -3.93
N TYR A 278 -6.39 15.70 -2.76
CA TYR A 278 -6.99 16.60 -1.80
C TYR A 278 -5.95 17.04 -0.76
N TRP A 279 -5.22 18.09 -1.07
CA TRP A 279 -4.22 18.65 -0.18
C TRP A 279 -4.86 19.70 0.73
N LEU A 280 -5.39 19.24 1.85
CA LEU A 280 -6.20 20.05 2.76
C LEU A 280 -5.35 20.73 3.83
N PHE A 281 -4.18 20.18 4.15
CA PHE A 281 -3.24 20.70 5.15
C PHE A 281 -1.81 20.43 4.69
N ASP A 282 -0.90 21.29 5.06
CA ASP A 282 0.52 21.06 4.85
C ASP A 282 1.01 19.94 5.78
N ASP A 283 1.61 18.93 5.18
CA ASP A 283 2.15 17.73 5.84
C ASP A 283 3.64 17.52 5.53
N GLY A 284 4.32 18.57 5.09
CA GLY A 284 5.71 18.48 4.58
C GLY A 284 5.78 18.07 3.10
N GLY A 285 4.62 17.92 2.43
CA GLY A 285 4.53 17.64 1.00
C GLY A 285 4.40 16.15 0.65
N LEU A 286 4.26 15.24 1.62
CA LEU A 286 4.14 13.80 1.36
C LEU A 286 2.88 13.49 0.53
N THR A 287 1.75 14.16 0.84
CA THR A 287 0.48 14.02 0.10
C THR A 287 0.62 14.40 -1.38
N LEU A 288 1.57 15.26 -1.75
CA LEU A 288 1.88 15.60 -3.15
C LEU A 288 2.95 14.71 -3.77
N LEU A 289 3.94 14.28 -2.97
CA LEU A 289 5.05 13.45 -3.45
C LEU A 289 4.59 12.09 -3.92
N LEU A 290 3.73 11.39 -3.16
CA LEU A 290 3.31 10.02 -3.52
C LEU A 290 2.55 9.96 -4.86
N PRO A 291 1.56 10.81 -5.14
CA PRO A 291 0.94 10.89 -6.46
C PRO A 291 1.92 11.21 -7.58
N TYR A 292 2.83 12.16 -7.36
CA TYR A 292 3.89 12.45 -8.32
C TYR A 292 4.73 11.23 -8.65
N LEU A 293 5.15 10.46 -7.64
CA LEU A 293 5.89 9.22 -7.87
C LEU A 293 5.07 8.19 -8.65
N LEU A 294 3.76 8.10 -8.41
CA LEU A 294 2.88 7.20 -9.13
C LEU A 294 2.68 7.59 -10.60
N GLN A 295 2.86 8.86 -10.98
CA GLN A 295 2.84 9.29 -12.38
C GLN A 295 4.10 8.87 -13.17
N LEU A 296 5.23 8.66 -12.48
CA LEU A 296 6.51 8.34 -13.12
C LEU A 296 6.52 6.92 -13.70
N PRO A 297 7.44 6.58 -14.61
CA PRO A 297 7.58 5.24 -15.20
C PRO A 297 7.67 4.11 -14.16
N LYS A 298 7.29 2.92 -14.54
CA LYS A 298 7.23 1.70 -13.70
C LYS A 298 6.14 1.73 -12.60
N SER A 299 5.13 2.56 -12.72
CA SER A 299 3.94 2.56 -11.88
C SER A 299 2.72 2.13 -12.67
N TYR A 300 1.72 1.57 -11.98
CA TYR A 300 0.43 1.25 -12.60
C TYR A 300 -0.34 2.51 -13.06
N LEU A 301 -0.03 3.70 -12.52
CA LEU A 301 -0.58 5.00 -12.91
C LEU A 301 0.40 5.86 -13.72
N GLU A 302 1.38 5.24 -14.38
CA GLU A 302 2.35 5.94 -15.21
C GLU A 302 1.67 6.83 -16.25
N GLY A 303 2.01 8.13 -16.24
CA GLY A 303 1.44 9.14 -17.13
C GLY A 303 0.01 9.57 -16.79
N ALA A 304 -0.49 9.26 -15.58
CA ALA A 304 -1.80 9.70 -15.11
C ALA A 304 -1.91 11.23 -15.08
N LYS A 305 -3.12 11.75 -15.31
CA LYS A 305 -3.44 13.17 -15.10
C LYS A 305 -3.53 13.46 -13.60
N LEU A 306 -2.89 14.50 -13.13
CA LEU A 306 -2.94 14.93 -11.74
C LEU A 306 -3.84 16.15 -11.59
N ARG A 307 -4.92 16.03 -10.80
CA ARG A 307 -5.76 17.16 -10.40
C ARG A 307 -5.56 17.42 -8.91
N VAL A 308 -5.36 18.67 -8.53
CA VAL A 308 -5.08 19.04 -7.14
C VAL A 308 -6.20 19.91 -6.61
N PHE A 309 -6.75 19.51 -5.47
CA PHE A 309 -7.82 20.21 -4.76
C PHE A 309 -7.26 20.76 -3.44
N THR A 310 -7.47 22.06 -3.19
CA THR A 310 -7.04 22.74 -1.97
C THR A 310 -8.22 23.47 -1.33
N ILE A 311 -8.08 23.85 -0.07
CA ILE A 311 -9.12 24.61 0.64
C ILE A 311 -8.88 26.09 0.49
N ALA A 312 -9.94 26.85 0.22
CA ALA A 312 -9.90 28.32 0.23
C ALA A 312 -11.14 28.94 0.87
N ASN A 313 -10.98 30.18 1.33
CA ASN A 313 -12.11 31.04 1.68
C ASN A 313 -12.76 31.55 0.39
N ASN A 314 -14.08 31.79 0.41
CA ASN A 314 -14.83 32.21 -0.77
C ASN A 314 -14.29 33.50 -1.43
N LYS A 315 -13.59 34.34 -0.69
CA LYS A 315 -13.06 35.61 -1.18
C LYS A 315 -11.68 35.49 -1.84
N GLU A 316 -11.02 34.30 -1.72
CA GLU A 316 -9.61 34.10 -2.06
C GLU A 316 -9.39 32.88 -2.97
N LEU A 317 -10.45 32.42 -3.65
CA LEU A 317 -10.39 31.20 -4.47
C LEU A 317 -9.29 31.26 -5.54
N GLU A 318 -9.33 32.29 -6.39
CA GLU A 318 -8.36 32.48 -7.47
C GLU A 318 -6.93 32.69 -6.95
N HIS A 319 -6.78 33.42 -5.84
CA HIS A 319 -5.49 33.61 -5.20
C HIS A 319 -4.92 32.29 -4.67
N GLN A 320 -5.76 31.45 -4.07
CA GLN A 320 -5.33 30.14 -3.55
C GLN A 320 -4.96 29.17 -4.67
N GLU A 321 -5.73 29.16 -5.77
CA GLU A 321 -5.41 28.35 -6.95
C GLU A 321 -4.07 28.77 -7.57
N THR A 322 -3.86 30.09 -7.74
CA THR A 322 -2.61 30.63 -8.27
C THR A 322 -1.42 30.35 -7.35
N SER A 323 -1.61 30.49 -6.04
CA SER A 323 -0.59 30.16 -5.03
C SER A 323 -0.21 28.69 -5.09
N MET A 324 -1.20 27.79 -5.16
CA MET A 324 -0.98 26.36 -5.28
C MET A 324 -0.28 26.01 -6.60
N ALA A 325 -0.74 26.57 -7.73
CA ALA A 325 -0.10 26.36 -9.03
C ALA A 325 1.37 26.79 -9.03
N THR A 326 1.66 27.94 -8.39
CA THR A 326 3.03 28.43 -8.22
C THR A 326 3.86 27.46 -7.37
N LEU A 327 3.29 26.93 -6.28
CA LEU A 327 3.96 25.96 -5.41
C LEU A 327 4.30 24.67 -6.16
N LEU A 328 3.32 24.11 -6.88
CA LEU A 328 3.52 22.90 -7.69
C LEU A 328 4.59 23.09 -8.76
N SER A 329 4.61 24.26 -9.40
CA SER A 329 5.63 24.63 -10.39
C SER A 329 7.03 24.70 -9.76
N LYS A 330 7.17 25.28 -8.56
CA LYS A 330 8.43 25.32 -7.80
C LYS A 330 8.91 23.94 -7.42
N PHE A 331 8.01 23.01 -7.13
CA PHE A 331 8.35 21.61 -6.88
C PHE A 331 8.57 20.79 -8.17
N ARG A 332 8.31 21.36 -9.34
CA ARG A 332 8.32 20.66 -10.64
C ARG A 332 7.39 19.45 -10.68
N VAL A 333 6.29 19.53 -9.98
CA VAL A 333 5.21 18.54 -10.03
C VAL A 333 4.31 18.88 -11.22
N GLY A 334 4.24 17.96 -12.20
CA GLY A 334 3.33 18.13 -13.34
C GLY A 334 1.88 17.92 -12.88
N TYR A 335 1.03 18.89 -13.13
CA TYR A 335 -0.40 18.84 -12.82
C TYR A 335 -1.24 19.23 -14.04
N THR A 336 -2.48 18.80 -14.07
CA THR A 336 -3.44 19.13 -15.14
C THR A 336 -4.35 20.27 -14.72
N GLU A 337 -4.78 20.28 -13.47
CA GLU A 337 -5.77 21.21 -12.93
C GLU A 337 -5.52 21.45 -11.45
N VAL A 338 -5.80 22.68 -11.00
CA VAL A 338 -5.83 23.06 -9.59
C VAL A 338 -7.18 23.69 -9.31
N THR A 339 -7.88 23.21 -8.29
CA THR A 339 -9.21 23.69 -7.92
C THR A 339 -9.26 24.01 -6.43
N ALA A 340 -9.69 25.19 -6.09
CA ALA A 340 -9.91 25.60 -4.70
C ALA A 340 -11.33 25.22 -4.24
N ILE A 341 -11.44 24.49 -3.12
CA ILE A 341 -12.71 24.07 -2.53
C ILE A 341 -13.24 25.16 -1.61
N PRO A 342 -14.37 25.78 -1.94
CA PRO A 342 -14.97 26.80 -1.08
C PRO A 342 -15.80 26.18 0.06
N ASN A 343 -15.97 26.93 1.13
CA ASN A 343 -17.02 26.65 2.12
C ASN A 343 -16.97 25.29 2.85
N ILE A 344 -15.78 24.75 3.05
CA ILE A 344 -15.61 23.45 3.73
C ILE A 344 -16.14 23.46 5.17
N THR A 345 -16.35 24.65 5.75
CA THR A 345 -16.87 24.83 7.11
C THR A 345 -18.40 24.99 7.17
N LYS A 346 -19.08 25.06 6.03
CA LYS A 346 -20.54 25.16 6.01
C LYS A 346 -21.19 23.85 6.48
N LYS A 347 -22.46 23.96 6.89
CA LYS A 347 -23.27 22.79 7.23
C LYS A 347 -23.35 21.86 6.02
N PRO A 348 -23.08 20.53 6.21
CA PRO A 348 -23.25 19.53 5.17
C PRO A 348 -24.69 19.39 4.69
N ASP A 349 -24.90 18.77 3.55
CA ASP A 349 -26.23 18.42 3.04
C ASP A 349 -26.91 17.43 3.97
N GLN A 350 -28.25 17.47 4.00
CA GLN A 350 -29.05 16.63 4.90
C GLN A 350 -28.76 15.14 4.69
N LYS A 351 -28.59 14.71 3.45
CA LYS A 351 -28.23 13.32 3.12
C LYS A 351 -26.94 12.88 3.81
N SER A 352 -25.88 13.71 3.78
CA SER A 352 -24.60 13.44 4.44
C SER A 352 -24.73 13.36 5.96
N LEU A 353 -25.61 14.19 6.53
CA LEU A 353 -25.90 14.15 7.96
C LEU A 353 -26.64 12.89 8.35
N ASP A 354 -27.60 12.44 7.53
CA ASP A 354 -28.37 11.21 7.74
C ASP A 354 -27.46 9.97 7.62
N GLU A 355 -26.56 9.91 6.62
CA GLU A 355 -25.54 8.86 6.48
C GLU A 355 -24.59 8.80 7.70
N PHE A 356 -24.22 9.96 8.24
CA PHE A 356 -23.43 10.02 9.48
C PHE A 356 -24.23 9.49 10.67
N GLN A 357 -25.48 9.96 10.84
CA GLN A 357 -26.35 9.52 11.91
C GLN A 357 -26.61 8.01 11.87
N GLU A 358 -26.80 7.43 10.70
CA GLU A 358 -26.91 5.99 10.51
C GLU A 358 -25.63 5.26 10.95
N SER A 359 -24.46 5.82 10.64
CA SER A 359 -23.16 5.24 10.98
C SER A 359 -22.87 5.23 12.48
N ILE A 360 -23.38 6.22 13.23
CA ILE A 360 -23.18 6.32 14.68
C ILE A 360 -24.27 5.64 15.50
N SER A 361 -25.48 5.43 14.91
CA SER A 361 -26.67 4.94 15.63
C SER A 361 -26.43 3.65 16.41
N PRO A 362 -25.65 2.64 15.92
CA PRO A 362 -25.40 1.41 16.68
C PRO A 362 -24.55 1.63 17.95
N PHE A 363 -23.86 2.77 18.05
CA PHE A 363 -22.90 3.07 19.12
C PHE A 363 -23.39 4.17 20.07
N LEU A 364 -24.52 4.83 19.75
CA LEU A 364 -25.11 5.86 20.60
C LEU A 364 -25.58 5.28 21.92
N GLY A 365 -25.28 5.98 23.01
CA GLY A 365 -25.64 5.53 24.37
C GLY A 365 -24.73 4.43 24.94
N THR A 366 -23.69 4.00 24.19
CA THR A 366 -22.64 3.12 24.71
C THR A 366 -21.53 3.96 25.34
N ALA A 367 -20.69 3.31 26.17
CA ALA A 367 -19.49 3.96 26.74
C ALA A 367 -18.47 4.39 25.66
N ALA A 368 -18.63 3.90 24.41
CA ALA A 368 -17.68 4.13 23.34
C ALA A 368 -17.87 5.48 22.61
N LEU A 369 -19.07 6.06 22.65
CA LEU A 369 -19.39 7.31 21.96
C LEU A 369 -20.40 8.14 22.76
N SER A 370 -19.94 9.27 23.30
CA SER A 370 -20.80 10.17 24.08
C SER A 370 -21.38 11.30 23.23
N GLU A 371 -22.60 11.76 23.58
CA GLU A 371 -23.23 12.91 22.92
C GLU A 371 -22.40 14.20 23.10
N SER A 372 -21.76 14.37 24.27
CA SER A 372 -20.88 15.50 24.53
C SER A 372 -19.68 15.56 23.59
N GLU A 373 -19.09 14.40 23.25
CA GLU A 373 -18.02 14.28 22.26
C GLU A 373 -18.50 14.66 20.86
N LEU A 374 -19.67 14.16 20.45
CA LEU A 374 -20.27 14.49 19.15
C LEU A 374 -20.51 15.99 19.00
N LEU A 375 -20.95 16.65 20.06
CA LEU A 375 -21.13 18.11 20.08
C LEU A 375 -19.79 18.85 20.01
N ALA A 376 -18.80 18.44 20.78
CA ALA A 376 -17.47 19.03 20.79
C ALA A 376 -16.77 18.90 19.42
N GLU A 377 -16.87 17.77 18.77
CA GLU A 377 -16.21 17.46 17.50
C GLU A 377 -17.10 17.74 16.26
N ARG A 378 -18.26 18.36 16.45
CA ARG A 378 -19.21 18.66 15.36
C ARG A 378 -18.60 19.43 14.20
N SER A 379 -17.78 20.44 14.49
CA SER A 379 -17.14 21.26 13.44
C SER A 379 -16.14 20.47 12.60
N ARG A 380 -15.46 19.48 13.18
CA ARG A 380 -14.57 18.57 12.44
C ARG A 380 -15.35 17.58 11.63
N THR A 381 -16.37 16.96 12.22
CA THR A 381 -17.29 16.05 11.53
C THR A 381 -17.89 16.73 10.29
N TRP A 382 -18.38 17.94 10.41
CA TRP A 382 -18.92 18.70 9.28
C TRP A 382 -17.88 18.92 8.17
N ARG A 383 -16.64 19.26 8.54
CA ARG A 383 -15.58 19.40 7.53
C ARG A 383 -15.31 18.08 6.78
N HIS A 384 -15.30 16.95 7.48
CA HIS A 384 -15.12 15.64 6.84
C HIS A 384 -16.30 15.29 5.92
N LEU A 385 -17.53 15.55 6.34
CA LEU A 385 -18.71 15.35 5.51
C LEU A 385 -18.70 16.24 4.27
N ARG A 386 -18.39 17.53 4.42
CA ARG A 386 -18.24 18.44 3.26
C ARG A 386 -17.13 18.01 2.33
N THR A 387 -15.99 17.59 2.85
CA THR A 387 -14.90 17.05 2.02
C THR A 387 -15.39 15.84 1.21
N ARG A 388 -16.13 14.92 1.85
CA ARG A 388 -16.73 13.78 1.16
C ARG A 388 -17.67 14.20 0.03
N GLU A 389 -18.54 15.19 0.26
CA GLU A 389 -19.46 15.72 -0.76
C GLU A 389 -18.70 16.23 -1.98
N PHE A 390 -17.60 16.97 -1.78
CA PHE A 390 -16.74 17.43 -2.87
C PHE A 390 -16.05 16.27 -3.60
N MET A 391 -15.57 15.29 -2.86
CA MET A 391 -14.95 14.11 -3.46
C MET A 391 -15.94 13.33 -4.32
N LEU A 392 -17.16 13.11 -3.85
CA LEU A 392 -18.22 12.45 -4.61
C LEU A 392 -18.61 13.21 -5.88
N ALA A 393 -18.64 14.54 -5.82
CA ALA A 393 -18.99 15.37 -6.96
C ALA A 393 -17.90 15.43 -8.03
N ASN A 394 -16.63 15.39 -7.64
CA ASN A 394 -15.50 15.69 -8.55
C ASN A 394 -14.63 14.49 -8.90
N SER A 395 -14.63 13.44 -8.07
CA SER A 395 -13.64 12.36 -8.14
C SER A 395 -14.24 10.96 -8.18
N SER A 396 -15.51 10.83 -8.54
CA SER A 396 -16.20 9.52 -8.63
C SER A 396 -15.61 8.61 -9.71
N ASP A 397 -14.96 9.17 -10.72
CA ASP A 397 -14.33 8.48 -11.85
C ASP A 397 -12.79 8.45 -11.79
N ALA A 398 -12.20 8.95 -10.70
CA ALA A 398 -10.75 8.93 -10.52
C ALA A 398 -10.19 7.50 -10.42
N SER A 399 -8.97 7.30 -10.92
CA SER A 399 -8.28 6.01 -10.77
C SER A 399 -7.68 5.83 -9.37
N LEU A 400 -7.36 6.94 -8.71
CA LEU A 400 -6.88 7.01 -7.33
C LEU A 400 -7.23 8.37 -6.74
N ILE A 401 -7.75 8.38 -5.53
CA ILE A 401 -7.91 9.59 -4.72
C ILE A 401 -6.83 9.58 -3.63
N VAL A 402 -6.08 10.66 -3.51
CA VAL A 402 -5.11 10.87 -2.43
C VAL A 402 -5.58 12.04 -1.60
N ILE A 403 -5.72 11.85 -0.30
CA ILE A 403 -6.23 12.88 0.60
C ILE A 403 -5.39 12.98 1.87
N THR A 404 -5.19 14.20 2.34
CA THR A 404 -4.54 14.45 3.63
C THR A 404 -5.36 13.85 4.76
N MET A 405 -4.79 12.87 5.47
CA MET A 405 -5.43 12.12 6.54
C MET A 405 -5.63 12.99 7.79
N PRO A 406 -6.78 12.94 8.48
CA PRO A 406 -6.94 13.52 9.80
C PRO A 406 -5.99 12.85 10.81
N ILE A 407 -5.47 13.62 11.77
CA ILE A 407 -4.60 13.08 12.83
C ILE A 407 -5.47 12.60 14.00
N PRO A 408 -5.26 11.35 14.50
CA PRO A 408 -5.91 10.91 15.72
C PRO A 408 -5.33 11.69 16.90
N ARG A 409 -6.13 12.56 17.51
CA ARG A 409 -5.69 13.34 18.67
C ARG A 409 -6.09 12.59 19.95
N ARG A 410 -5.11 12.05 20.64
CA ARG A 410 -5.33 11.37 21.92
C ARG A 410 -6.13 12.26 22.87
N ARG A 411 -7.12 11.71 23.55
CA ARG A 411 -8.01 12.38 24.53
C ARG A 411 -8.89 13.49 23.97
N VAL A 412 -8.94 13.71 22.67
CA VAL A 412 -9.81 14.72 22.04
C VAL A 412 -11.00 14.08 21.33
N CYS A 413 -10.76 12.96 20.66
CA CYS A 413 -11.83 12.14 20.07
C CYS A 413 -11.59 10.68 20.43
N SER A 414 -12.67 9.90 20.50
CA SER A 414 -12.61 8.46 20.67
C SER A 414 -12.06 7.79 19.40
N ASP A 415 -11.43 6.62 19.60
CA ASP A 415 -10.91 5.83 18.48
C ASP A 415 -12.05 5.41 17.52
N LEU A 416 -13.23 5.17 18.07
CA LEU A 416 -14.42 4.85 17.30
C LEU A 416 -14.86 6.03 16.40
N LEU A 417 -14.96 7.25 16.93
CA LEU A 417 -15.32 8.42 16.13
C LEU A 417 -14.30 8.70 15.05
N TYR A 418 -13.01 8.54 15.36
CA TYR A 418 -11.94 8.66 14.39
C TYR A 418 -12.10 7.62 13.26
N MET A 419 -12.37 6.37 13.58
CA MET A 419 -12.59 5.32 12.58
C MET A 419 -13.81 5.60 11.71
N ILE A 420 -14.89 6.14 12.29
CA ILE A 420 -16.08 6.59 11.54
C ILE A 420 -15.70 7.69 10.54
N TRP A 421 -14.89 8.67 10.92
CA TRP A 421 -14.43 9.70 9.98
C TRP A 421 -13.63 9.13 8.82
N LEU A 422 -12.70 8.18 9.09
CA LEU A 422 -11.93 7.52 8.04
C LEU A 422 -12.84 6.73 7.09
N ASP A 423 -13.83 6.02 7.64
CA ASP A 423 -14.79 5.27 6.85
C ASP A 423 -15.66 6.20 5.98
N LEU A 424 -16.19 7.27 6.54
CA LEU A 424 -16.98 8.27 5.81
C LEU A 424 -16.19 8.90 4.67
N LEU A 425 -14.95 9.28 4.89
CA LEU A 425 -14.10 9.87 3.85
C LEU A 425 -13.82 8.93 2.69
N THR A 426 -13.89 7.62 2.90
CA THR A 426 -13.39 6.64 1.92
C THR A 426 -14.45 5.66 1.41
N ARG A 427 -15.63 5.58 2.05
CA ARG A 427 -16.73 4.67 1.68
C ARG A 427 -17.35 5.06 0.35
N GLY A 428 -17.52 4.07 -0.55
CA GLY A 428 -18.18 4.27 -1.86
C GLY A 428 -17.36 5.12 -2.83
N MET A 429 -16.06 5.31 -2.57
CA MET A 429 -15.11 6.02 -3.43
C MET A 429 -14.31 5.04 -4.29
N PRO A 430 -13.67 5.50 -5.40
CA PRO A 430 -12.57 4.81 -6.03
C PRO A 430 -11.48 4.44 -5.00
N PRO A 431 -10.40 3.74 -5.39
CA PRO A 431 -9.28 3.52 -4.47
C PRO A 431 -8.83 4.82 -3.80
N VAL A 432 -8.75 4.84 -2.47
CA VAL A 432 -8.36 6.02 -1.68
C VAL A 432 -7.09 5.73 -0.90
N LEU A 433 -6.15 6.66 -0.98
CA LEU A 433 -4.95 6.72 -0.15
C LEU A 433 -5.08 7.92 0.80
N LEU A 434 -5.30 7.63 2.08
CA LEU A 434 -5.20 8.62 3.13
C LEU A 434 -3.72 8.80 3.49
N VAL A 435 -3.18 10.00 3.41
CA VAL A 435 -1.75 10.28 3.62
C VAL A 435 -1.57 11.35 4.68
N ARG A 436 -0.62 11.15 5.57
CA ARG A 436 -0.15 12.18 6.48
C ARG A 436 1.35 12.10 6.64
N GLY A 437 2.06 13.13 6.23
CA GLY A 437 3.48 13.30 6.50
C GLY A 437 3.75 13.63 7.98
N ASN A 438 5.00 13.46 8.38
CA ASN A 438 5.50 13.80 9.71
C ASN A 438 5.95 15.26 9.83
N GLN A 439 5.49 16.15 8.96
CA GLN A 439 5.83 17.57 8.85
C GLN A 439 7.29 17.85 8.41
N ARG A 440 8.12 16.83 8.20
CA ARG A 440 9.42 17.03 7.55
C ARG A 440 9.20 17.31 6.08
N SER A 441 9.92 18.31 5.55
CA SER A 441 9.83 18.62 4.13
C SER A 441 10.40 17.49 3.29
N VAL A 442 9.61 16.97 2.36
CA VAL A 442 9.99 15.89 1.43
C VAL A 442 10.10 16.36 -0.02
N LEU A 443 9.70 17.61 -0.30
CA LEU A 443 9.78 18.24 -1.60
C LEU A 443 10.81 19.36 -1.59
N THR A 444 11.66 19.44 -2.63
CA THR A 444 12.65 20.51 -2.79
C THR A 444 12.14 21.63 -3.66
N PHE A 445 12.35 22.86 -3.23
CA PHE A 445 12.19 24.02 -4.09
C PHE A 445 13.32 24.10 -5.13
N TYR A 446 12.94 24.31 -6.37
CA TYR A 446 13.86 24.71 -7.41
C TYR A 446 13.63 26.21 -7.69
N THR A 447 14.63 26.98 -7.38
CA THR A 447 14.66 28.44 -7.68
C THR A 447 15.10 28.66 -9.13
#